data_6d1ebf56aa9ed601396ba64c46e4658a
#
_entry.id   6d1ebf56aa9ed601396ba64c46e4658a
#
_cell.length_a   1.000
_cell.length_b   1.000
_cell.length_c   1.000
_cell.angle_alpha   90.00
_cell.angle_beta   90.00
_cell.angle_gamma   90.00
#
_symmetry.space_group_name_H-M   'P 1'
#
loop_
_entity.id
_entity.type
_entity.pdbx_description
1 polymer ?
#
loop_
_entity_poly.entity_id
_entity_poly.type
_entity_poly.pdbx_seq_one_letter_code
_entity_poly.pdbx_strand_id
1 'polypeptide(L)'
;ETVAGIKRQHNVFAQLGIDPEEAFGYQIIEPIIQLRKDGVRMVGKALGLPEEIFNRIPFPGPALAARIIGEVTEEKLEIVRKATRIVENLLKGTGAFQYMAILHGDRVTGIRNGKRDFGMQLEVRCWDSTDARTAKPTPLTFDVLEKVASSILDELPGVVSVTYNIAPKPPSTIEAV
;
A
#
# COMPACT_ATOMS: atom_id res chain seq x y z
N GLU A 1 14.46 9.50 12.30
CA GLU A 1 13.55 10.33 13.14
C GLU A 1 12.21 10.60 12.45
N THR A 2 12.18 10.97 11.17
CA THR A 2 10.94 11.27 10.42
C THR A 2 10.00 10.06 10.30
N VAL A 3 10.54 8.87 10.10
CA VAL A 3 9.73 7.61 9.97
C VAL A 3 9.11 7.20 11.31
N ALA A 4 9.76 7.47 12.44
CA ALA A 4 9.21 7.20 13.76
C ALA A 4 8.03 8.13 14.10
N GLY A 5 8.02 9.36 13.58
CA GLY A 5 6.91 10.31 13.71
C GLY A 5 5.64 9.89 12.98
N ILE A 6 5.78 9.29 11.79
CA ILE A 6 4.63 8.84 10.97
C ILE A 6 3.85 7.67 11.61
N LYS A 7 4.52 6.83 12.39
CA LYS A 7 3.89 5.68 13.07
C LYS A 7 3.08 6.02 14.32
N ARG A 8 3.09 7.27 14.76
CA ARG A 8 2.40 7.74 15.98
C ARG A 8 1.05 8.42 15.68
N GLN A 9 0.31 7.95 14.71
CA GLN A 9 -0.93 8.62 14.26
C GLN A 9 -2.17 8.33 15.12
N HIS A 10 -2.06 7.47 16.14
CA HIS A 10 -3.17 7.14 17.02
C HIS A 10 -3.04 7.91 18.33
N ASN A 11 -4.11 8.56 18.75
CA ASN A 11 -4.21 9.36 19.97
C ASN A 11 -3.10 10.42 20.11
N VAL A 12 -2.97 11.27 19.11
CA VAL A 12 -1.95 12.32 19.04
C VAL A 12 -2.10 13.31 20.19
N PHE A 13 -3.31 13.60 20.64
CA PHE A 13 -3.57 14.56 21.71
C PHE A 13 -2.91 14.17 23.03
N ALA A 14 -3.04 12.90 23.47
CA ALA A 14 -2.37 12.41 24.67
C ALA A 14 -0.85 12.51 24.58
N GLN A 15 -0.27 12.32 23.38
CA GLN A 15 1.16 12.44 23.15
C GLN A 15 1.67 13.89 23.15
N LEU A 16 0.82 14.82 22.76
CA LEU A 16 1.09 16.26 22.75
C LEU A 16 0.74 16.93 24.10
N GLY A 17 0.20 16.17 25.05
CA GLY A 17 -0.25 16.72 26.33
C GLY A 17 -1.48 17.63 26.19
N ILE A 18 -2.25 17.48 25.12
CA ILE A 18 -3.48 18.26 24.87
C ILE A 18 -4.66 17.50 25.47
N ASP A 19 -5.39 18.15 26.37
CA ASP A 19 -6.67 17.65 26.84
C ASP A 19 -7.77 18.04 25.83
N PRO A 20 -8.42 17.06 25.17
CA PRO A 20 -9.46 17.35 24.19
C PRO A 20 -10.70 18.04 24.79
N GLU A 21 -11.01 17.78 26.06
CA GLU A 21 -12.16 18.39 26.75
C GLU A 21 -11.93 19.88 27.00
N GLU A 22 -10.72 20.24 27.45
CA GLU A 22 -10.35 21.65 27.64
C GLU A 22 -10.17 22.39 26.30
N ALA A 23 -9.56 21.74 25.31
CA ALA A 23 -9.22 22.38 24.03
C ALA A 23 -10.42 22.47 23.06
N PHE A 24 -11.32 21.48 23.06
CA PHE A 24 -12.35 21.32 22.03
C PHE A 24 -13.75 21.00 22.58
N GLY A 25 -13.91 20.79 23.87
CA GLY A 25 -15.21 20.52 24.53
C GLY A 25 -15.75 19.11 24.26
N TYR A 26 -14.92 18.11 23.93
CA TYR A 26 -15.35 16.73 23.77
C TYR A 26 -14.37 15.73 24.39
N GLN A 27 -14.89 14.55 24.75
CA GLN A 27 -14.07 13.43 25.23
C GLN A 27 -13.80 12.43 24.11
N ILE A 28 -12.59 11.87 24.09
CA ILE A 28 -12.20 10.81 23.16
C ILE A 28 -12.48 9.46 23.81
N ILE A 29 -13.26 8.62 23.13
CA ILE A 29 -13.54 7.25 23.54
C ILE A 29 -12.84 6.30 22.57
N GLU A 30 -11.96 5.44 23.08
CA GLU A 30 -11.18 4.48 22.30
C GLU A 30 -11.46 3.03 22.77
N PRO A 31 -12.66 2.49 22.57
CA PRO A 31 -13.10 1.22 23.15
C PRO A 31 -12.30 0.00 22.66
N ILE A 32 -11.60 0.12 21.54
CA ILE A 32 -10.83 -0.96 20.91
C ILE A 32 -9.32 -0.70 20.91
N ILE A 33 -8.82 0.27 21.68
CA ILE A 33 -7.40 0.67 21.68
C ILE A 33 -6.42 -0.48 21.98
N GLN A 34 -6.86 -1.46 22.77
CA GLN A 34 -6.06 -2.62 23.13
C GLN A 34 -6.07 -3.74 22.08
N LEU A 35 -6.95 -3.64 21.09
CA LEU A 35 -7.07 -4.66 20.04
C LEU A 35 -6.09 -4.40 18.91
N ARG A 36 -5.49 -5.47 18.43
CA ARG A 36 -4.75 -5.46 17.16
C ARG A 36 -5.72 -5.53 15.98
N LYS A 37 -5.20 -5.33 14.77
CA LYS A 37 -6.01 -5.25 13.56
C LYS A 37 -6.84 -6.51 13.28
N ASP A 38 -6.32 -7.68 13.58
CA ASP A 38 -7.03 -8.95 13.54
C ASP A 38 -8.19 -8.97 14.54
N GLY A 39 -7.96 -8.58 15.79
CA GLY A 39 -9.01 -8.42 16.80
C GLY A 39 -10.08 -7.40 16.40
N VAL A 40 -9.68 -6.26 15.84
CA VAL A 40 -10.64 -5.25 15.33
C VAL A 40 -11.51 -5.83 14.21
N ARG A 41 -10.93 -6.62 13.29
CA ARG A 41 -11.68 -7.31 12.24
C ARG A 41 -12.67 -8.33 12.80
N MET A 42 -12.25 -9.10 13.81
CA MET A 42 -13.14 -10.05 14.49
C MET A 42 -14.32 -9.34 15.17
N VAL A 43 -14.09 -8.24 15.84
CA VAL A 43 -15.15 -7.42 16.43
C VAL A 43 -16.08 -6.86 15.35
N GLY A 44 -15.53 -6.32 14.24
CA GLY A 44 -16.34 -5.82 13.14
C GLY A 44 -17.23 -6.89 12.54
N LYS A 45 -16.70 -8.11 12.35
CA LYS A 45 -17.47 -9.27 11.90
C LYS A 45 -18.58 -9.67 12.90
N ALA A 46 -18.25 -9.71 14.19
CA ALA A 46 -19.20 -10.06 15.24
C ALA A 46 -20.33 -9.02 15.37
N LEU A 47 -20.07 -7.76 15.07
CA LEU A 47 -21.05 -6.68 15.02
C LEU A 47 -21.89 -6.67 13.73
N GLY A 48 -21.66 -7.60 12.80
CA GLY A 48 -22.40 -7.69 11.54
C GLY A 48 -22.05 -6.61 10.51
N LEU A 49 -20.87 -5.99 10.60
CA LEU A 49 -20.42 -5.07 9.56
C LEU A 49 -20.24 -5.81 8.23
N PRO A 50 -20.47 -5.16 7.07
CA PRO A 50 -20.16 -5.72 5.76
C PRO A 50 -18.68 -6.09 5.63
N GLU A 51 -18.40 -7.17 4.89
CA GLU A 51 -17.03 -7.68 4.73
C GLU A 51 -16.07 -6.65 4.13
N GLU A 52 -16.55 -5.86 3.18
CA GLU A 52 -15.80 -4.77 2.56
C GLU A 52 -15.36 -3.68 3.54
N ILE A 53 -16.00 -3.58 4.71
CA ILE A 53 -15.63 -2.64 5.77
C ILE A 53 -14.62 -3.26 6.72
N PHE A 54 -14.95 -4.39 7.36
CA PHE A 54 -14.07 -4.95 8.38
C PHE A 54 -12.85 -5.67 7.79
N ASN A 55 -12.93 -6.18 6.57
CA ASN A 55 -11.86 -6.93 5.90
C ASN A 55 -11.15 -6.15 4.78
N ARG A 56 -11.38 -4.83 4.71
CA ARG A 56 -10.71 -4.00 3.68
C ARG A 56 -9.19 -4.11 3.75
N ILE A 57 -8.56 -4.06 2.58
CA ILE A 57 -7.11 -4.01 2.46
C ILE A 57 -6.56 -2.80 3.22
N PRO A 58 -5.50 -2.98 4.04
CA PRO A 58 -4.87 -1.87 4.74
C PRO A 58 -4.40 -0.80 3.76
N PHE A 59 -4.69 0.47 4.07
CA PHE A 59 -4.23 1.60 3.29
C PHE A 59 -3.48 2.57 4.21
N PRO A 60 -2.29 3.06 3.85
CA PRO A 60 -1.49 3.94 4.71
C PRO A 60 -2.13 5.31 4.87
N GLY A 61 -1.87 5.99 5.99
CA GLY A 61 -2.34 7.36 6.25
C GLY A 61 -1.92 8.38 5.19
N PRO A 62 -0.64 8.37 4.71
CA PRO A 62 -0.21 9.23 3.61
C PRO A 62 -0.81 8.87 2.25
N ALA A 63 -1.66 7.87 2.17
CA ALA A 63 -2.33 7.41 0.96
C ALA A 63 -1.33 6.98 -0.14
N LEU A 64 -1.60 7.34 -1.39
CA LEU A 64 -0.76 6.98 -2.53
C LEU A 64 0.66 7.59 -2.46
N ALA A 65 0.85 8.68 -1.72
CA ALA A 65 2.17 9.28 -1.54
C ALA A 65 3.19 8.32 -0.89
N ALA A 66 2.74 7.43 0.02
CA ALA A 66 3.59 6.40 0.61
C ALA A 66 4.03 5.30 -0.38
N ARG A 67 3.54 5.32 -1.60
CA ARG A 67 3.87 4.40 -2.68
C ARG A 67 4.72 5.04 -3.78
N ILE A 68 5.29 6.21 -3.51
CA ILE A 68 6.23 6.91 -4.38
C ILE A 68 7.55 7.02 -3.63
N ILE A 69 8.60 6.38 -4.16
CA ILE A 69 9.94 6.51 -3.61
C ILE A 69 10.56 7.77 -4.21
N GLY A 70 10.89 8.72 -3.32
CA GLY A 70 11.45 10.02 -3.69
C GLY A 70 10.41 11.14 -3.71
N GLU A 71 10.62 12.13 -4.57
CA GLU A 71 9.74 13.31 -4.67
C GLU A 71 8.34 12.94 -5.15
N VAL A 72 7.34 13.45 -4.45
CA VAL A 72 5.92 13.27 -4.79
C VAL A 72 5.47 14.43 -5.68
N THR A 73 5.05 14.12 -6.89
CA THR A 73 4.47 15.07 -7.85
C THR A 73 3.08 14.63 -8.28
N GLU A 74 2.29 15.54 -8.82
CA GLU A 74 0.96 15.23 -9.36
C GLU A 74 1.01 14.16 -10.46
N GLU A 75 1.98 14.26 -11.37
CA GLU A 75 2.21 13.27 -12.43
C GLU A 75 2.46 11.87 -11.85
N LYS A 76 3.35 11.77 -10.85
CA LYS A 76 3.66 10.49 -10.20
C LYS A 76 2.47 9.92 -9.43
N LEU A 77 1.68 10.78 -8.79
CA LEU A 77 0.45 10.37 -8.10
C LEU A 77 -0.57 9.79 -9.08
N GLU A 78 -0.75 10.38 -10.27
CA GLU A 78 -1.64 9.85 -11.30
C GLU A 78 -1.15 8.49 -11.82
N ILE A 79 0.16 8.31 -12.00
CA ILE A 79 0.75 7.03 -12.41
C ILE A 79 0.48 5.96 -11.36
N VAL A 80 0.77 6.24 -10.09
CA VAL A 80 0.55 5.28 -8.99
C VAL A 80 -0.94 4.97 -8.82
N ARG A 81 -1.82 5.96 -9.00
CA ARG A 81 -3.28 5.77 -8.92
C ARG A 81 -3.78 4.80 -9.99
N LYS A 82 -3.35 5.00 -11.23
CA LYS A 82 -3.72 4.11 -12.35
C LYS A 82 -3.11 2.71 -12.16
N ALA A 83 -1.82 2.63 -11.84
CA ALA A 83 -1.15 1.36 -11.58
C ALA A 83 -1.80 0.58 -10.43
N THR A 84 -2.15 1.26 -9.33
CA THR A 84 -2.85 0.64 -8.19
C THR A 84 -4.18 0.06 -8.62
N ARG A 85 -4.97 0.78 -9.43
CA ARG A 85 -6.25 0.29 -9.95
C ARG A 85 -6.07 -0.96 -10.82
N ILE A 86 -5.05 -1.00 -11.68
CA ILE A 86 -4.74 -2.17 -12.52
C ILE A 86 -4.42 -3.37 -11.63
N VAL A 87 -3.52 -3.18 -10.66
CA VAL A 87 -3.10 -4.22 -9.72
C VAL A 87 -4.30 -4.73 -8.90
N GLU A 88 -5.13 -3.83 -8.37
CA GLU A 88 -6.33 -4.20 -7.61
C GLU A 88 -7.32 -5.00 -8.44
N ASN A 89 -7.57 -4.60 -9.68
CA ASN A 89 -8.49 -5.31 -10.57
C ASN A 89 -8.00 -6.72 -10.93
N LEU A 90 -6.71 -6.89 -11.17
CA LEU A 90 -6.12 -8.17 -11.60
C LEU A 90 -5.82 -9.12 -10.44
N LEU A 91 -5.50 -8.59 -9.26
CA LEU A 91 -5.15 -9.40 -8.09
C LEU A 91 -6.31 -9.57 -7.10
N LYS A 92 -7.45 -8.90 -7.34
CA LYS A 92 -8.68 -9.12 -6.58
C LYS A 92 -9.11 -10.59 -6.73
N GLY A 93 -9.24 -11.28 -5.61
CA GLY A 93 -9.63 -12.71 -5.62
C GLY A 93 -8.45 -13.67 -5.43
N THR A 94 -7.21 -13.20 -5.38
CA THR A 94 -6.05 -14.04 -4.99
C THR A 94 -6.08 -14.46 -3.53
N GLY A 95 -6.89 -13.79 -2.69
CA GLY A 95 -6.91 -14.00 -1.24
C GLY A 95 -5.73 -13.35 -0.51
N ALA A 96 -4.86 -12.63 -1.22
CA ALA A 96 -3.72 -11.97 -0.62
C ALA A 96 -4.15 -10.92 0.42
N PHE A 97 -3.36 -10.80 1.48
CA PHE A 97 -3.58 -9.82 2.55
C PHE A 97 -3.51 -8.37 2.04
N GLN A 98 -2.57 -8.09 1.14
CA GLN A 98 -2.38 -6.76 0.55
C GLN A 98 -1.66 -6.86 -0.78
N TYR A 99 -2.06 -6.02 -1.72
CA TYR A 99 -1.37 -5.83 -3.00
C TYR A 99 -1.35 -4.35 -3.36
N MET A 100 -0.28 -3.91 -4.05
CA MET A 100 -0.09 -2.51 -4.40
C MET A 100 0.93 -2.33 -5.53
N ALA A 101 0.90 -1.16 -6.16
CA ALA A 101 1.94 -0.68 -7.06
C ALA A 101 2.77 0.42 -6.37
N ILE A 102 4.09 0.36 -6.54
CA ILE A 102 5.04 1.32 -5.99
C ILE A 102 5.84 1.91 -7.15
N LEU A 103 5.93 3.22 -7.19
CA LEU A 103 6.73 3.93 -8.18
C LEU A 103 8.12 4.21 -7.62
N HIS A 104 9.15 3.75 -8.33
CA HIS A 104 10.53 4.06 -8.00
C HIS A 104 10.94 5.45 -8.50
N GLY A 105 11.83 6.10 -7.75
CA GLY A 105 12.35 7.43 -8.10
C GLY A 105 13.29 7.41 -9.29
N ASP A 106 13.98 6.29 -9.52
CA ASP A 106 14.95 6.14 -10.58
C ASP A 106 14.28 5.90 -11.95
N ARG A 107 14.96 6.35 -12.98
CA ARG A 107 14.58 6.06 -14.37
C ARG A 107 15.46 4.93 -14.90
N VAL A 108 14.86 4.05 -15.67
CA VAL A 108 15.53 2.89 -16.26
C VAL A 108 15.43 2.91 -17.77
N THR A 109 16.37 2.24 -18.43
CA THR A 109 16.37 2.12 -19.89
C THR A 109 15.32 1.10 -20.32
N GLY A 110 14.49 1.49 -21.29
CA GLY A 110 13.57 0.64 -22.01
C GLY A 110 13.78 0.73 -23.53
N ILE A 111 12.96 0.02 -24.26
CA ILE A 111 12.85 0.12 -25.72
C ILE A 111 11.37 0.29 -26.06
N ARG A 112 11.03 1.35 -26.78
CA ARG A 112 9.69 1.62 -27.27
C ARG A 112 9.72 1.96 -28.76
N ASN A 113 8.91 1.26 -29.54
CA ASN A 113 8.89 1.43 -31.02
C ASN A 113 10.28 1.31 -31.65
N GLY A 114 11.10 0.35 -31.19
CA GLY A 114 12.45 0.10 -31.70
C GLY A 114 13.50 1.14 -31.30
N LYS A 115 13.16 2.15 -30.47
CA LYS A 115 14.09 3.18 -30.00
C LYS A 115 14.32 3.07 -28.49
N ARG A 116 15.51 3.46 -28.06
CA ARG A 116 15.80 3.60 -26.62
C ARG A 116 14.86 4.61 -26.00
N ASP A 117 14.34 4.26 -24.85
CA ASP A 117 13.49 5.09 -24.02
C ASP A 117 14.04 5.09 -22.59
N PHE A 118 13.80 6.19 -21.86
CA PHE A 118 14.13 6.33 -20.45
C PHE A 118 12.83 6.58 -19.69
N GLY A 119 12.34 5.55 -19.05
CA GLY A 119 11.07 5.60 -18.33
C GLY A 119 11.17 5.22 -16.87
N MET A 120 10.04 5.25 -16.21
CA MET A 120 9.90 4.90 -14.81
C MET A 120 9.81 3.38 -14.63
N GLN A 121 10.17 2.94 -13.42
CA GLN A 121 10.00 1.56 -12.96
C GLN A 121 8.90 1.50 -11.92
N LEU A 122 7.98 0.55 -12.09
CA LEU A 122 6.98 0.18 -11.10
C LEU A 122 7.33 -1.17 -10.47
N GLU A 123 7.20 -1.24 -9.16
CA GLU A 123 7.26 -2.48 -8.39
C GLU A 123 5.85 -2.89 -8.00
N VAL A 124 5.49 -4.13 -8.26
CA VAL A 124 4.26 -4.75 -7.76
C VAL A 124 4.58 -5.54 -6.52
N ARG A 125 3.84 -5.30 -5.45
CA ARG A 125 3.85 -6.09 -4.23
C ARG A 125 2.53 -6.80 -4.05
N CYS A 126 2.58 -8.08 -3.72
CA CYS A 126 1.44 -8.88 -3.33
C CYS A 126 1.86 -9.77 -2.18
N TRP A 127 1.17 -9.67 -1.03
CA TRP A 127 1.64 -10.23 0.22
C TRP A 127 0.59 -11.06 0.92
N ASP A 128 1.02 -12.19 1.47
CA ASP A 128 0.26 -13.00 2.42
C ASP A 128 0.74 -12.70 3.82
N SER A 129 -0.19 -12.42 4.72
CA SER A 129 0.06 -12.16 6.12
C SER A 129 -1.19 -12.41 6.96
N THR A 130 -1.00 -12.83 8.20
CA THR A 130 -2.09 -12.97 9.18
C THR A 130 -2.11 -11.79 10.15
N ASP A 131 -0.96 -11.26 10.51
CA ASP A 131 -0.78 -10.28 11.60
C ASP A 131 -0.15 -8.95 11.17
N ALA A 132 0.18 -8.80 9.88
CA ALA A 132 0.93 -7.67 9.31
C ALA A 132 2.35 -7.47 9.89
N ARG A 133 2.81 -8.33 10.81
CA ARG A 133 4.17 -8.26 11.39
C ARG A 133 5.15 -9.07 10.58
N THR A 134 4.71 -10.24 10.16
CA THR A 134 5.41 -11.09 9.21
C THR A 134 4.58 -11.18 7.93
N ALA A 135 5.24 -11.23 6.80
CA ALA A 135 4.58 -11.38 5.51
C ALA A 135 5.47 -12.13 4.52
N LYS A 136 4.84 -12.83 3.60
CA LYS A 136 5.51 -13.51 2.49
C LYS A 136 4.93 -13.00 1.17
N PRO A 137 5.73 -12.93 0.10
CA PRO A 137 5.18 -12.68 -1.23
C PRO A 137 4.18 -13.77 -1.59
N THR A 138 3.03 -13.37 -2.12
CA THR A 138 2.04 -14.31 -2.63
C THR A 138 2.62 -15.01 -3.87
N PRO A 139 2.59 -16.34 -3.96
CA PRO A 139 3.15 -17.08 -5.09
C PRO A 139 2.21 -16.98 -6.30
N LEU A 140 2.28 -15.84 -7.01
CA LEU A 140 1.53 -15.64 -8.25
C LEU A 140 2.14 -16.46 -9.38
N THR A 141 1.29 -17.01 -10.27
CA THR A 141 1.77 -17.67 -11.48
C THR A 141 2.40 -16.65 -12.43
N PHE A 142 3.32 -17.12 -13.28
CA PHE A 142 3.98 -16.23 -14.23
C PHE A 142 3.00 -15.57 -15.18
N ASP A 143 1.95 -16.27 -15.62
CA ASP A 143 0.89 -15.72 -16.48
C ASP A 143 0.16 -14.53 -15.83
N VAL A 144 -0.07 -14.59 -14.51
CA VAL A 144 -0.68 -13.47 -13.78
C VAL A 144 0.30 -12.29 -13.71
N LEU A 145 1.58 -12.56 -13.45
CA LEU A 145 2.61 -11.52 -13.42
C LEU A 145 2.79 -10.85 -14.79
N GLU A 146 2.82 -11.62 -15.88
CA GLU A 146 2.87 -11.09 -17.24
C GLU A 146 1.64 -10.24 -17.57
N LYS A 147 0.44 -10.69 -17.17
CA LYS A 147 -0.79 -9.94 -17.39
C LYS A 147 -0.78 -8.61 -16.65
N VAL A 148 -0.30 -8.58 -15.40
CA VAL A 148 -0.17 -7.35 -14.63
C VAL A 148 0.85 -6.42 -15.29
N ALA A 149 2.01 -6.93 -15.68
CA ALA A 149 3.07 -6.16 -16.30
C ALA A 149 2.63 -5.57 -17.65
N SER A 150 2.03 -6.38 -18.53
CA SER A 150 1.55 -5.89 -19.83
C SER A 150 0.46 -4.83 -19.68
N SER A 151 -0.52 -5.05 -18.79
CA SER A 151 -1.56 -4.05 -18.54
C SER A 151 -1.00 -2.71 -18.03
N ILE A 152 0.01 -2.75 -17.16
CA ILE A 152 0.69 -1.54 -16.67
C ILE A 152 1.43 -0.84 -17.82
N LEU A 153 2.20 -1.58 -18.62
CA LEU A 153 3.01 -1.03 -19.70
C LEU A 153 2.15 -0.45 -20.85
N ASP A 154 0.99 -1.05 -21.11
CA ASP A 154 0.05 -0.59 -22.13
C ASP A 154 -0.70 0.70 -21.71
N GLU A 155 -1.14 0.76 -20.43
CA GLU A 155 -1.93 1.90 -19.95
C GLU A 155 -1.06 3.08 -19.46
N LEU A 156 0.23 2.84 -19.15
CA LEU A 156 1.15 3.83 -18.58
C LEU A 156 2.39 4.03 -19.46
N PRO A 157 2.30 4.79 -20.53
CA PRO A 157 3.39 4.94 -21.51
C PRO A 157 4.70 5.51 -20.93
N GLY A 158 4.67 6.15 -19.77
CA GLY A 158 5.88 6.61 -19.05
C GLY A 158 6.61 5.51 -18.27
N VAL A 159 6.00 4.33 -18.12
CA VAL A 159 6.59 3.17 -17.43
C VAL A 159 7.21 2.24 -18.46
N VAL A 160 8.45 1.82 -18.24
CA VAL A 160 9.21 0.92 -19.14
C VAL A 160 9.66 -0.37 -18.45
N SER A 161 9.47 -0.49 -17.15
CA SER A 161 9.85 -1.68 -16.37
C SER A 161 8.84 -1.95 -15.27
N VAL A 162 8.48 -3.21 -15.10
CA VAL A 162 7.66 -3.70 -13.99
C VAL A 162 8.41 -4.83 -13.30
N THR A 163 8.52 -4.75 -11.97
CA THR A 163 9.16 -5.77 -11.13
C THR A 163 8.17 -6.32 -10.12
N TYR A 164 8.42 -7.52 -9.60
CA TYR A 164 7.67 -8.13 -8.52
C TYR A 164 8.57 -8.36 -7.31
N ASN A 165 8.15 -7.87 -6.12
CA ASN A 165 8.93 -8.02 -4.91
C ASN A 165 8.77 -9.42 -4.33
N ILE A 166 9.89 -10.14 -4.17
CA ILE A 166 9.92 -11.50 -3.62
C ILE A 166 10.57 -11.60 -2.24
N ALA A 167 11.04 -10.49 -1.67
CA ALA A 167 11.68 -10.50 -0.36
C ALA A 167 10.62 -10.55 0.76
N PRO A 168 10.72 -11.45 1.75
CA PRO A 168 9.74 -11.54 2.85
C PRO A 168 9.90 -10.39 3.85
N LYS A 169 8.90 -10.22 4.70
CA LYS A 169 8.98 -9.34 5.87
C LYS A 169 9.13 -10.19 7.15
N PRO A 170 10.18 -9.99 7.98
CA PRO A 170 11.38 -9.21 7.68
C PRO A 170 12.28 -9.89 6.64
N PRO A 171 13.31 -9.23 6.08
CA PRO A 171 13.77 -7.86 6.36
C PRO A 171 13.03 -6.76 5.60
N SER A 172 12.26 -7.11 4.55
CA SER A 172 11.47 -6.12 3.81
C SER A 172 10.32 -5.55 4.65
N THR A 173 9.61 -4.57 4.09
CA THR A 173 8.38 -4.03 4.67
C THR A 173 7.24 -4.16 3.66
N ILE A 174 5.99 -4.18 4.12
CA ILE A 174 4.84 -4.25 3.21
C ILE A 174 4.72 -2.94 2.43
N GLU A 175 4.71 -1.80 3.12
CA GLU A 175 4.74 -0.48 2.48
C GLU A 175 6.17 -0.10 2.08
N ALA A 176 6.32 0.75 1.07
CA ALA A 176 7.61 1.11 0.50
C ALA A 176 8.34 2.20 1.29
N VAL A 177 7.59 3.06 1.98
CA VAL A 177 8.09 4.21 2.75
C VAL A 177 7.57 4.15 4.17
#